data_f7c2a15346aa3c05d2483af720bbe263
#
_entry.id   f7c2a15346aa3c05d2483af720bbe263
#
_cell.length_a   1.000
_cell.length_b   1.000
_cell.length_c   1.000
_cell.angle_alpha   90.00
_cell.angle_beta   90.00
_cell.angle_gamma   90.00
#
_symmetry.space_group_name_H-M   'P 1'
#
loop_
_entity.id
_entity.type
_entity.pdbx_description
1 polymer ?
#
loop_
_entity_poly.entity_id
_entity_poly.type
_entity_poly.pdbx_seq_one_letter_code
_entity_poly.pdbx_strand_id
1 'polypeptide(L)'
;MKLKPGNYGKETSFQVRNFDIDMVADDYNKIEKHPLYLILDNLRSAFNVGSIFRCADAARLAGIYTCGYTAHPPHKKLDKTALGTLEFVPTKHFDTTEEALAHVSSKGITVWALETTSHSVDYTKVNYPK
;
A
#
# COMPACT_ATOMS: atom_id res chain seq x y z
N MET A 1 4.71 -28.86 -4.50
CA MET A 1 4.42 -29.35 -5.87
C MET A 1 4.90 -28.29 -6.85
N LYS A 2 5.95 -28.53 -7.64
CA LYS A 2 6.37 -27.60 -8.69
C LYS A 2 5.46 -27.83 -9.90
N LEU A 3 4.64 -26.86 -10.23
CA LEU A 3 3.87 -26.86 -11.46
C LEU A 3 4.86 -26.87 -12.64
N LYS A 4 4.74 -27.84 -13.53
CA LYS A 4 5.49 -27.85 -14.80
C LYS A 4 5.06 -26.64 -15.61
N PRO A 5 5.98 -25.94 -16.29
CA PRO A 5 5.59 -24.87 -17.20
C PRO A 5 4.67 -25.46 -18.27
N GLY A 6 3.40 -25.15 -18.19
CA GLY A 6 2.46 -25.45 -19.25
C GLY A 6 2.71 -24.53 -20.44
N ASN A 7 2.26 -24.92 -21.60
CA ASN A 7 2.31 -24.15 -22.86
C ASN A 7 1.36 -22.92 -22.82
N TYR A 8 1.40 -22.15 -21.76
CA TYR A 8 0.50 -21.00 -21.55
C TYR A 8 0.76 -19.81 -22.49
N GLY A 9 1.75 -19.89 -23.34
CA GLY A 9 2.19 -18.75 -24.15
C GLY A 9 1.79 -18.77 -25.63
N LYS A 10 1.23 -19.86 -26.15
CA LYS A 10 0.99 -19.96 -27.62
C LYS A 10 -0.40 -19.57 -28.09
N GLU A 11 -1.38 -19.47 -27.19
CA GLU A 11 -2.78 -19.25 -27.58
C GLU A 11 -3.48 -18.11 -26.81
N THR A 12 -2.78 -17.42 -25.89
CA THR A 12 -3.38 -16.36 -25.08
C THR A 12 -2.83 -15.00 -25.54
N SER A 13 -3.64 -14.22 -26.23
CA SER A 13 -3.33 -12.81 -26.45
C SER A 13 -3.77 -12.03 -25.20
N PHE A 14 -2.83 -11.46 -24.47
CA PHE A 14 -3.13 -10.52 -23.41
C PHE A 14 -3.31 -9.13 -24.03
N GLN A 15 -4.51 -8.60 -23.99
CA GLN A 15 -4.68 -7.16 -24.21
C GLN A 15 -4.21 -6.44 -22.96
N VAL A 16 -2.99 -5.95 -22.99
CA VAL A 16 -2.50 -5.04 -21.97
C VAL A 16 -3.28 -3.73 -22.13
N ARG A 17 -4.00 -3.32 -21.11
CA ARG A 17 -4.61 -1.99 -21.08
C ARG A 17 -3.48 -0.99 -20.80
N ASN A 18 -3.13 -0.22 -21.80
CA ASN A 18 -2.07 0.81 -21.72
C ASN A 18 -2.60 2.12 -21.12
N PHE A 19 -3.61 2.05 -20.25
CA PHE A 19 -4.31 3.26 -19.80
C PHE A 19 -3.38 4.23 -19.07
N ASP A 20 -2.41 3.71 -18.35
CA ASP A 20 -1.47 4.48 -17.53
C ASP A 20 -0.04 3.89 -17.51
N ILE A 21 0.23 2.88 -18.34
CA ILE A 21 1.49 2.13 -18.33
C ILE A 21 2.71 3.00 -18.70
N ASP A 22 2.50 4.04 -19.49
CA ASP A 22 3.54 5.00 -19.92
C ASP A 22 3.51 6.28 -19.08
N MET A 23 2.69 6.36 -18.06
CA MET A 23 2.56 7.54 -17.23
C MET A 23 3.77 7.66 -16.31
N VAL A 24 4.44 8.80 -16.32
CA VAL A 24 5.52 9.09 -15.38
C VAL A 24 4.96 9.36 -13.98
N ALA A 25 5.75 9.06 -12.95
CA ALA A 25 5.32 9.16 -11.54
C ALA A 25 4.77 10.56 -11.18
N ASP A 26 5.35 11.62 -11.73
CA ASP A 26 4.90 13.00 -11.48
C ASP A 26 3.48 13.26 -12.00
N ASP A 27 3.11 12.69 -13.16
CA ASP A 27 1.77 12.85 -13.71
C ASP A 27 0.77 11.93 -13.00
N TYR A 28 1.18 10.72 -12.65
CA TYR A 28 0.38 9.81 -11.83
C TYR A 28 0.05 10.43 -10.46
N ASN A 29 1.00 11.11 -9.84
CA ASN A 29 0.80 11.74 -8.53
C ASN A 29 -0.16 12.94 -8.56
N LYS A 30 -0.46 13.50 -9.75
CA LYS A 30 -1.49 14.55 -9.93
C LYS A 30 -2.92 13.99 -10.04
N ILE A 31 -3.08 12.69 -10.28
CA ILE A 31 -4.39 12.06 -10.33
C ILE A 31 -5.01 12.08 -8.95
N GLU A 32 -6.32 12.37 -8.87
CA GLU A 32 -7.08 12.32 -7.63
C GLU A 32 -6.94 10.93 -6.96
N LYS A 33 -6.55 10.94 -5.70
CA LYS A 33 -6.38 9.75 -4.88
C LYS A 33 -7.46 9.67 -3.83
N HIS A 34 -7.81 8.45 -3.42
CA HIS A 34 -8.70 8.27 -2.28
C HIS A 34 -8.03 8.82 -1.01
N PRO A 35 -8.74 9.62 -0.20
CA PRO A 35 -8.18 10.26 1.00
C PRO A 35 -8.00 9.24 2.15
N LEU A 36 -7.38 8.12 1.85
CA LEU A 36 -7.09 7.03 2.76
C LEU A 36 -5.59 6.84 2.89
N TYR A 37 -5.10 6.81 4.11
CA TYR A 37 -3.71 6.51 4.44
C TYR A 37 -3.63 5.19 5.21
N LEU A 38 -2.57 4.43 4.97
CA LEU A 38 -2.24 3.27 5.78
C LEU A 38 -1.11 3.62 6.74
N ILE A 39 -1.26 3.27 8.02
CA ILE A 39 -0.19 3.31 9.01
C ILE A 39 0.25 1.87 9.26
N LEU A 40 1.50 1.56 8.95
CA LEU A 40 2.07 0.23 9.11
C LEU A 40 2.92 0.20 10.38
N ASP A 41 2.31 -0.32 11.45
CA ASP A 41 2.91 -0.37 12.77
C ASP A 41 3.81 -1.60 12.91
N ASN A 42 5.13 -1.40 12.87
CA ASN A 42 6.14 -2.42 13.17
C ASN A 42 5.94 -3.75 12.42
N LEU A 43 5.67 -3.70 11.12
CA LEU A 43 5.52 -4.91 10.29
C LEU A 43 6.88 -5.56 9.99
N ARG A 44 7.04 -6.82 10.40
CA ARG A 44 8.29 -7.58 10.25
C ARG A 44 8.61 -7.96 8.81
N SER A 45 7.58 -8.29 8.04
CA SER A 45 7.76 -8.86 6.71
C SER A 45 7.82 -7.79 5.64
N ALA A 46 9.01 -7.55 5.09
CA ALA A 46 9.18 -6.67 3.94
C ALA A 46 8.38 -7.15 2.70
N PHE A 47 8.12 -8.46 2.58
CA PHE A 47 7.25 -9.01 1.53
C PHE A 47 5.80 -8.58 1.69
N ASN A 48 5.29 -8.64 2.92
CA ASN A 48 3.93 -8.17 3.21
C ASN A 48 3.81 -6.66 2.96
N VAL A 49 4.81 -5.89 3.40
CA VAL A 49 4.86 -4.44 3.13
C VAL A 49 4.85 -4.17 1.62
N GLY A 50 5.66 -4.88 0.83
CA GLY A 50 5.65 -4.74 -0.63
C GLY A 50 4.29 -5.08 -1.27
N SER A 51 3.63 -6.12 -0.76
CA SER A 51 2.26 -6.46 -1.20
C SER A 51 1.26 -5.37 -0.85
N ILE A 52 1.39 -4.74 0.32
CA ILE A 52 0.55 -3.61 0.73
C ILE A 52 0.76 -2.41 -0.21
N PHE A 53 2.00 -2.12 -0.60
CA PHE A 53 2.28 -1.06 -1.58
C PHE A 53 1.57 -1.31 -2.91
N ARG A 54 1.56 -2.54 -3.40
CA ARG A 54 0.83 -2.90 -4.63
C ARG A 54 -0.68 -2.72 -4.50
N CYS A 55 -1.25 -3.11 -3.35
CA CYS A 55 -2.67 -2.89 -3.09
C CYS A 55 -2.99 -1.39 -2.99
N ALA A 56 -2.13 -0.61 -2.33
CA ALA A 56 -2.30 0.83 -2.17
C ALA A 56 -2.23 1.57 -3.52
N ASP A 57 -1.31 1.17 -4.40
CA ASP A 57 -1.22 1.69 -5.75
C ASP A 57 -2.48 1.36 -6.56
N ALA A 58 -2.87 0.08 -6.61
CA ALA A 58 -4.07 -0.36 -7.33
C ALA A 58 -5.36 0.33 -6.85
N ALA A 59 -5.45 0.63 -5.55
CA ALA A 59 -6.58 1.33 -4.94
C ALA A 59 -6.42 2.86 -4.94
N ARG A 60 -5.35 3.41 -5.49
CA ARG A 60 -5.02 4.85 -5.51
C ARG A 60 -5.13 5.50 -4.14
N LEU A 61 -4.51 4.91 -3.13
CA LEU A 61 -4.49 5.49 -1.78
C LEU A 61 -3.64 6.76 -1.73
N ALA A 62 -3.99 7.68 -0.85
CA ALA A 62 -3.26 8.93 -0.67
C ALA A 62 -1.83 8.73 -0.14
N GLY A 63 -1.57 7.64 0.59
CA GLY A 63 -0.21 7.30 0.99
C GLY A 63 -0.09 6.21 2.05
N ILE A 64 1.16 5.89 2.35
CA ILE A 64 1.54 4.92 3.39
C ILE A 64 2.50 5.60 4.37
N TYR A 65 2.23 5.44 5.65
CA TYR A 65 3.13 5.78 6.74
C TYR A 65 3.69 4.49 7.33
N THR A 66 5.00 4.32 7.26
CA THR A 66 5.70 3.17 7.85
C THR A 66 6.30 3.59 9.19
N CYS A 67 6.20 2.73 10.20
CA CYS A 67 6.64 3.05 11.56
C CYS A 67 7.63 2.02 12.12
N GLY A 68 8.57 2.50 12.90
CA GLY A 68 9.55 1.68 13.61
C GLY A 68 10.38 0.84 12.66
N TYR A 69 10.42 -0.48 12.88
CA TYR A 69 11.21 -1.39 12.03
C TYR A 69 10.48 -1.84 10.75
N THR A 70 9.32 -1.29 10.43
CA THR A 70 8.66 -1.54 9.15
C THR A 70 9.58 -1.14 8.00
N ALA A 71 9.80 -2.06 7.06
CA ALA A 71 10.60 -1.76 5.88
C ALA A 71 10.00 -0.60 5.08
N HIS A 72 10.83 0.36 4.70
CA HIS A 72 10.45 1.54 3.93
C HIS A 72 11.45 1.82 2.80
N PRO A 73 11.09 2.52 1.75
CA PRO A 73 12.02 2.91 0.68
C PRO A 73 13.16 3.81 1.21
N PRO A 74 14.41 3.63 0.71
CA PRO A 74 14.85 2.56 -0.20
C PRO A 74 15.17 1.26 0.54
N HIS A 75 14.67 0.11 0.05
CA HIS A 75 14.92 -1.18 0.69
C HIS A 75 14.89 -2.32 -0.33
N LYS A 76 16.02 -3.04 -0.49
CA LYS A 76 16.20 -4.08 -1.53
C LYS A 76 15.12 -5.16 -1.59
N LYS A 77 14.57 -5.56 -0.44
CA LYS A 77 13.48 -6.56 -0.40
C LYS A 77 12.13 -5.97 -0.81
N LEU A 78 11.91 -4.68 -0.55
CA LEU A 78 10.71 -3.98 -1.03
C LEU A 78 10.73 -3.85 -2.54
N ASP A 79 11.85 -3.45 -3.14
CA ASP A 79 11.99 -3.29 -4.59
C ASP A 79 11.54 -4.56 -5.34
N LYS A 80 11.90 -5.75 -4.78
CA LYS A 80 11.53 -7.04 -5.36
C LYS A 80 10.05 -7.40 -5.24
N THR A 81 9.36 -6.90 -4.24
CA THR A 81 7.98 -7.31 -3.92
C THR A 81 6.96 -6.26 -4.27
N ALA A 82 7.33 -5.00 -4.22
CA ALA A 82 6.47 -3.89 -4.61
C ALA A 82 6.35 -3.73 -6.14
N LEU A 83 7.26 -4.35 -6.92
CA LEU A 83 7.20 -4.41 -8.39
C LEU A 83 7.01 -3.03 -9.04
N GLY A 84 7.81 -2.03 -8.62
CA GLY A 84 7.79 -0.69 -9.19
C GLY A 84 6.76 0.27 -8.57
N THR A 85 5.89 -0.18 -7.67
CA THR A 85 4.85 0.68 -7.08
C THR A 85 5.35 1.69 -6.04
N LEU A 86 6.60 1.55 -5.59
CA LEU A 86 7.17 2.44 -4.56
C LEU A 86 7.25 3.91 -5.01
N GLU A 87 7.40 4.17 -6.29
CA GLU A 87 7.46 5.52 -6.87
C GLU A 87 6.08 6.19 -6.98
N PHE A 88 5.02 5.38 -7.03
CA PHE A 88 3.65 5.84 -7.26
C PHE A 88 2.83 6.02 -5.98
N VAL A 89 3.30 5.46 -4.86
CA VAL A 89 2.61 5.56 -3.57
C VAL A 89 3.38 6.51 -2.64
N PRO A 90 2.85 7.70 -2.34
CA PRO A 90 3.48 8.62 -1.41
C PRO A 90 3.75 7.94 -0.07
N THR A 91 4.99 7.99 0.40
CA THR A 91 5.41 7.29 1.61
C THR A 91 6.17 8.21 2.53
N LYS A 92 5.91 8.10 3.83
CA LYS A 92 6.69 8.73 4.89
C LYS A 92 6.99 7.72 5.97
N HIS A 93 8.23 7.72 6.46
CA HIS A 93 8.64 6.92 7.60
C HIS A 93 8.65 7.74 8.89
N PHE A 94 8.26 7.11 10.00
CA PHE A 94 8.32 7.65 11.35
C PHE A 94 9.08 6.66 12.23
N ASP A 95 9.86 7.17 13.17
CA ASP A 95 10.62 6.32 14.09
C ASP A 95 9.69 5.52 15.01
N THR A 96 8.54 6.09 15.34
CA THR A 96 7.52 5.44 16.18
C THR A 96 6.11 5.59 15.58
N THR A 97 5.22 4.70 15.97
CA THR A 97 3.81 4.76 15.57
C THR A 97 3.11 5.95 16.23
N GLU A 98 3.51 6.32 17.45
CA GLU A 98 3.01 7.49 18.16
C GLU A 98 3.26 8.79 17.39
N GLU A 99 4.42 8.93 16.76
CA GLU A 99 4.72 10.08 15.92
C GLU A 99 3.81 10.13 14.67
N ALA A 100 3.58 8.98 14.04
CA ALA A 100 2.66 8.90 12.92
C ALA A 100 1.23 9.26 13.33
N LEU A 101 0.77 8.76 14.49
CA LEU A 101 -0.55 9.08 15.04
C LEU A 101 -0.68 10.57 15.37
N ALA A 102 0.33 11.17 16.01
CA ALA A 102 0.36 12.60 16.28
C ALA A 102 0.29 13.42 14.96
N HIS A 103 1.01 12.98 13.92
CA HIS A 103 1.00 13.63 12.63
C HIS A 103 -0.39 13.61 11.96
N VAL A 104 -1.09 12.46 11.97
CA VAL A 104 -2.44 12.38 11.37
C VAL A 104 -3.49 13.10 12.20
N SER A 105 -3.37 13.05 13.54
CA SER A 105 -4.25 13.77 14.44
C SER A 105 -4.15 15.28 14.27
N SER A 106 -2.94 15.81 14.05
CA SER A 106 -2.73 17.25 13.79
C SER A 106 -3.41 17.72 12.49
N LYS A 107 -3.71 16.80 11.58
CA LYS A 107 -4.43 17.07 10.33
C LYS A 107 -5.94 16.82 10.43
N GLY A 108 -6.45 16.46 11.59
CA GLY A 108 -7.87 16.13 11.79
C GLY A 108 -8.30 14.84 11.12
N ILE A 109 -7.37 13.93 10.79
CA ILE A 109 -7.68 12.65 10.12
C ILE A 109 -8.17 11.66 11.17
N THR A 110 -9.32 11.04 10.92
CA THR A 110 -9.87 9.97 11.77
C THR A 110 -9.04 8.71 11.62
N VAL A 111 -8.66 8.09 12.73
CA VAL A 111 -7.85 6.88 12.76
C VAL A 111 -8.71 5.68 13.13
N TRP A 112 -8.53 4.59 12.39
CA TRP A 112 -9.14 3.29 12.64
C TRP A 112 -8.05 2.25 12.83
N ALA A 113 -8.15 1.44 13.87
CA ALA A 113 -7.25 0.31 14.07
C ALA A 113 -7.86 -0.97 13.48
N LEU A 114 -7.14 -1.59 12.54
CA LEU A 114 -7.50 -2.90 12.01
C LEU A 114 -6.85 -3.98 12.87
N GLU A 115 -7.59 -4.52 13.83
CA GLU A 115 -7.10 -5.47 14.82
C GLU A 115 -8.21 -6.45 15.25
N THR A 116 -7.83 -7.60 15.74
CA THR A 116 -8.76 -8.59 16.30
C THR A 116 -8.67 -8.59 17.82
N THR A 117 -9.68 -8.02 18.47
CA THR A 117 -9.80 -7.94 19.94
C THR A 117 -11.18 -8.38 20.40
N SER A 118 -11.35 -8.54 21.71
CA SER A 118 -12.68 -8.82 22.31
C SER A 118 -13.71 -7.72 22.08
N HIS A 119 -13.28 -6.52 21.69
CA HIS A 119 -14.13 -5.35 21.43
C HIS A 119 -14.18 -4.95 19.96
N SER A 120 -13.56 -5.75 19.07
CA SER A 120 -13.57 -5.48 17.63
C SER A 120 -14.98 -5.59 17.06
N VAL A 121 -15.27 -4.72 16.10
CA VAL A 121 -16.49 -4.74 15.31
C VAL A 121 -16.15 -5.20 13.91
N ASP A 122 -17.03 -5.95 13.27
CA ASP A 122 -16.89 -6.37 11.87
C ASP A 122 -16.70 -5.13 10.97
N TYR A 123 -15.57 -5.08 10.25
CA TYR A 123 -15.22 -3.94 9.41
C TYR A 123 -16.25 -3.61 8.33
N THR A 124 -17.07 -4.60 7.93
CA THR A 124 -18.16 -4.39 6.96
C THR A 124 -19.37 -3.68 7.55
N LYS A 125 -19.45 -3.59 8.88
CA LYS A 125 -20.57 -2.97 9.63
C LYS A 125 -20.23 -1.58 10.16
N VAL A 126 -19.04 -1.08 9.86
CA VAL A 126 -18.58 0.24 10.31
C VAL A 126 -19.01 1.30 9.31
N ASN A 127 -19.56 2.41 9.80
CA ASN A 127 -19.82 3.60 8.98
C ASN A 127 -18.54 4.44 8.91
N TYR A 128 -17.79 4.28 7.84
CA TYR A 128 -16.59 5.08 7.60
C TYR A 128 -16.96 6.50 7.15
N PRO A 129 -16.19 7.53 7.54
CA PRO A 129 -16.37 8.88 7.01
C PRO A 129 -16.16 8.90 5.48
N LYS A 130 -16.88 9.80 4.82
CA LYS A 130 -16.73 10.01 3.36
C LYS A 130 -15.53 10.90 3.09
#